data_07e6fcdf2a7f36a4f09524a529555b1d
#
_entry.id   07e6fcdf2a7f36a4f09524a529555b1d
#
_cell.length_a   1.000
_cell.length_b   1.000
_cell.length_c   1.000
_cell.angle_alpha   90.00
_cell.angle_beta   90.00
_cell.angle_gamma   90.00
#
_symmetry.space_group_name_H-M   'P 1'
#
loop_
_entity.id
_entity.type
_entity.pdbx_description
1 polymer ?
#
loop_
_entity_poly.entity_id
_entity_poly.type
_entity_poly.pdbx_seq_one_letter_code
_entity_poly.pdbx_strand_id
1 'polypeptide(L)'
;MSRKNALLPGGEFIMGSNRHYPEERPERTASVVEFAIDIFPVRNSDFAAFVDATKYVTLAERLGHSHVFQMTQGPVPLNNPDAWWKAVQGACWHNPNPGLDLPGDFDQHPVVHIALEDAKAYAAWAGGRLPTEAEWEFAARGGLHNAQFAWGEEFAPNGQRMAQVWQGAFPWYYAPGGTPATVAVGQFPPNGFGLHDMIGNVWEWTQSAFTKSSPCCSCSPQQDSNTLFTLKGGSHLCAAEYCLRYRPAARMGVAGASSTSHIGFRCAYKP
;
A
#
# COMPACT_ATOMS: atom_id res chain seq x y z
N MET A 1 1.92 -10.38 20.63
CA MET A 1 3.32 -10.36 20.11
C MET A 1 3.81 -8.93 20.06
N SER A 2 5.07 -8.67 20.43
CA SER A 2 5.64 -7.31 20.34
C SER A 2 5.74 -6.92 18.87
N ARG A 3 5.02 -5.87 18.44
CA ARG A 3 5.19 -5.27 17.11
C ARG A 3 6.60 -4.71 17.02
N LYS A 4 7.25 -4.96 15.89
CA LYS A 4 8.57 -4.40 15.64
C LYS A 4 8.37 -3.10 14.84
N ASN A 5 8.83 -2.00 15.39
CA ASN A 5 8.93 -0.72 14.69
C ASN A 5 10.39 -0.29 14.58
N ALA A 6 10.69 0.56 13.61
CA ALA A 6 11.96 1.21 13.43
C ALA A 6 11.82 2.69 13.79
N LEU A 7 12.75 3.21 14.61
CA LEU A 7 12.88 4.64 14.85
C LEU A 7 13.65 5.26 13.69
N LEU A 8 13.04 6.20 12.99
CA LEU A 8 13.64 6.89 11.87
C LEU A 8 14.02 8.31 12.28
N PRO A 9 15.25 8.75 11.95
CA PRO A 9 15.66 10.12 12.22
C PRO A 9 14.84 11.06 11.35
N GLY A 10 14.50 12.23 11.87
CA GLY A 10 13.98 13.30 11.05
C GLY A 10 15.01 13.74 9.99
N GLY A 11 14.60 14.51 9.01
CA GLY A 11 15.50 15.02 8.00
C GLY A 11 14.80 15.60 6.78
N GLU A 12 15.59 16.19 5.92
CA GLU A 12 15.15 16.66 4.60
C GLU A 12 15.42 15.62 3.53
N PHE A 13 14.52 15.53 2.56
CA PHE A 13 14.67 14.65 1.41
C PHE A 13 13.96 15.21 0.18
N ILE A 14 14.28 14.69 -0.98
CA ILE A 14 13.56 15.02 -2.22
C ILE A 14 12.33 14.11 -2.32
N MET A 15 11.16 14.71 -2.19
CA MET A 15 9.85 14.05 -2.31
C MET A 15 9.29 14.22 -3.72
N GLY A 16 8.65 13.17 -4.22
CA GLY A 16 8.07 13.14 -5.57
C GLY A 16 9.06 12.74 -6.65
N SER A 17 8.64 12.87 -7.91
CA SER A 17 9.46 12.57 -9.09
C SER A 17 8.97 13.35 -10.30
N ASN A 18 9.92 13.90 -11.08
CA ASN A 18 9.63 14.51 -12.38
C ASN A 18 9.69 13.49 -13.54
N ARG A 19 10.12 12.24 -13.26
CA ARG A 19 10.43 11.22 -14.27
C ARG A 19 9.22 10.39 -14.72
N HIS A 20 8.16 10.33 -13.91
CA HIS A 20 7.04 9.39 -14.12
C HIS A 20 5.67 10.09 -14.21
N TYR A 21 4.73 9.73 -13.34
CA TYR A 21 3.34 10.20 -13.43
C TYR A 21 3.17 11.66 -13.05
N PRO A 22 2.23 12.38 -13.70
CA PRO A 22 1.98 13.79 -13.41
C PRO A 22 1.67 14.09 -11.94
N GLU A 23 0.98 13.17 -11.26
CA GLU A 23 0.61 13.30 -9.85
C GLU A 23 1.79 13.24 -8.89
N GLU A 24 2.95 12.76 -9.32
CA GLU A 24 4.18 12.71 -8.52
C GLU A 24 4.93 14.04 -8.53
N ARG A 25 4.63 14.92 -9.49
CA ARG A 25 5.31 16.20 -9.73
C ARG A 25 4.79 17.33 -8.85
N PRO A 26 5.61 18.37 -8.62
CA PRO A 26 7.02 18.45 -8.89
C PRO A 26 7.85 17.72 -7.82
N GLU A 27 9.10 17.36 -8.15
CA GLU A 27 10.10 17.08 -7.13
C GLU A 27 10.23 18.29 -6.23
N ARG A 28 10.24 18.08 -4.91
CA ARG A 28 10.36 19.16 -3.93
C ARG A 28 11.10 18.70 -2.69
N THR A 29 11.81 19.60 -2.05
CA THR A 29 12.34 19.35 -0.71
C THR A 29 11.19 19.25 0.28
N ALA A 30 11.19 18.16 1.05
CA ALA A 30 10.28 17.95 2.17
C ALA A 30 11.10 17.60 3.41
N SER A 31 10.56 17.89 4.59
CA SER A 31 11.17 17.52 5.86
C SER A 31 10.19 16.72 6.69
N VAL A 32 10.73 15.78 7.44
CA VAL A 32 10.00 15.01 8.45
C VAL A 32 10.73 15.12 9.79
N VAL A 33 9.96 15.12 10.87
CA VAL A 33 10.53 15.01 12.22
C VAL A 33 10.81 13.55 12.53
N GLU A 34 11.56 13.27 13.57
CA GLU A 34 11.78 11.92 14.08
C GLU A 34 10.44 11.23 14.37
N PHE A 35 10.29 9.97 13.95
CA PHE A 35 9.10 9.13 14.18
C PHE A 35 9.47 7.65 14.14
N ALA A 36 8.63 6.81 14.73
CA ALA A 36 8.73 5.38 14.55
C ALA A 36 7.69 4.86 13.54
N ILE A 37 8.01 3.80 12.82
CA ILE A 37 7.13 3.18 11.82
C ILE A 37 7.23 1.66 11.89
N ASP A 38 6.12 0.95 11.63
CA ASP A 38 6.13 -0.51 11.55
C ASP A 38 7.13 -1.00 10.50
N ILE A 39 7.94 -2.01 10.86
CA ILE A 39 8.92 -2.62 9.95
C ILE A 39 8.21 -3.32 8.78
N PHE A 40 7.03 -3.87 9.02
CA PHE A 40 6.20 -4.57 8.05
C PHE A 40 4.84 -3.88 7.88
N PRO A 41 4.13 -4.08 6.76
CA PRO A 41 2.70 -3.84 6.71
C PRO A 41 1.99 -4.64 7.82
N VAL A 42 0.83 -4.15 8.30
CA VAL A 42 0.02 -4.85 9.30
C VAL A 42 -0.41 -6.21 8.73
N ARG A 43 -0.14 -7.28 9.47
CA ARG A 43 -0.45 -8.65 9.06
C ARG A 43 -1.87 -9.04 9.46
N ASN A 44 -2.40 -10.10 8.83
CA ASN A 44 -3.70 -10.66 9.19
C ASN A 44 -3.75 -11.07 10.67
N SER A 45 -2.68 -11.69 11.22
CA SER A 45 -2.60 -12.03 12.66
C SER A 45 -2.63 -10.81 13.58
N ASP A 46 -2.02 -9.69 13.19
CA ASP A 46 -2.04 -8.45 13.97
C ASP A 46 -3.45 -7.80 13.95
N PHE A 47 -4.10 -7.83 12.78
CA PHE A 47 -5.45 -7.30 12.61
C PHE A 47 -6.49 -8.17 13.31
N ALA A 48 -6.33 -9.51 13.29
CA ALA A 48 -7.17 -10.44 14.04
C ALA A 48 -7.12 -10.13 15.55
N ALA A 49 -5.95 -9.87 16.12
CA ALA A 49 -5.81 -9.49 17.52
C ALA A 49 -6.57 -8.18 17.86
N PHE A 50 -6.60 -7.22 16.96
CA PHE A 50 -7.40 -5.99 17.09
C PHE A 50 -8.90 -6.30 17.10
N VAL A 51 -9.36 -7.09 16.11
CA VAL A 51 -10.77 -7.48 16.00
C VAL A 51 -11.21 -8.27 17.23
N ASP A 52 -10.38 -9.21 17.69
CA ASP A 52 -10.69 -10.01 18.89
C ASP A 52 -10.83 -9.14 20.15
N ALA A 53 -9.94 -8.16 20.31
CA ALA A 53 -9.95 -7.26 21.47
C ALA A 53 -11.10 -6.24 21.45
N THR A 54 -11.52 -5.78 20.26
CA THR A 54 -12.45 -4.64 20.13
C THR A 54 -13.81 -5.03 19.57
N LYS A 55 -13.93 -6.22 18.97
CA LYS A 55 -15.10 -6.67 18.20
C LYS A 55 -15.41 -5.71 17.03
N TYR A 56 -14.36 -5.09 16.48
CA TYR A 56 -14.50 -4.19 15.36
C TYR A 56 -15.03 -4.92 14.12
N VAL A 57 -15.95 -4.28 13.40
CA VAL A 57 -16.51 -4.77 12.14
C VAL A 57 -16.08 -3.82 11.04
N THR A 58 -15.32 -4.30 10.06
CA THR A 58 -14.78 -3.49 8.97
C THR A 58 -15.86 -2.99 8.01
N LEU A 59 -15.53 -1.97 7.22
CA LEU A 59 -16.45 -1.47 6.21
C LEU A 59 -16.86 -2.56 5.22
N ALA A 60 -15.91 -3.38 4.75
CA ALA A 60 -16.19 -4.49 3.85
C ALA A 60 -17.20 -5.50 4.43
N GLU A 61 -17.06 -5.84 5.71
CA GLU A 61 -18.00 -6.71 6.43
C GLU A 61 -19.38 -6.06 6.57
N ARG A 62 -19.46 -4.76 6.90
CA ARG A 62 -20.75 -4.04 6.99
C ARG A 62 -21.47 -3.93 5.66
N LEU A 63 -20.72 -3.76 4.56
CA LEU A 63 -21.28 -3.73 3.20
C LEU A 63 -21.62 -5.13 2.66
N GLY A 64 -21.04 -6.18 3.26
CA GLY A 64 -21.17 -7.55 2.81
C GLY A 64 -20.40 -7.89 1.53
N HIS A 65 -19.60 -6.97 0.99
CA HIS A 65 -18.79 -7.19 -0.20
C HIS A 65 -17.57 -6.29 -0.24
N SER A 66 -16.61 -6.66 -1.06
CA SER A 66 -15.45 -5.82 -1.41
C SER A 66 -14.97 -6.13 -2.83
N HIS A 67 -14.08 -5.29 -3.37
CA HIS A 67 -13.58 -5.49 -4.73
C HIS A 67 -12.38 -6.44 -4.73
N VAL A 68 -12.50 -7.47 -5.57
CA VAL A 68 -11.48 -8.50 -5.78
C VAL A 68 -10.97 -8.41 -7.20
N PHE A 69 -9.65 -8.51 -7.36
CA PHE A 69 -9.04 -8.67 -8.67
C PHE A 69 -9.33 -10.06 -9.23
N GLN A 70 -9.76 -10.11 -10.48
CA GLN A 70 -9.94 -11.35 -11.23
C GLN A 70 -9.21 -11.26 -12.55
N MET A 71 -8.34 -12.23 -12.83
CA MET A 71 -7.65 -12.31 -14.12
C MET A 71 -8.67 -12.42 -15.25
N THR A 72 -8.38 -11.73 -16.35
CA THR A 72 -9.17 -11.89 -17.58
C THR A 72 -8.69 -13.11 -18.38
N GLN A 73 -9.53 -13.62 -19.28
CA GLN A 73 -9.19 -14.79 -20.10
C GLN A 73 -8.20 -14.46 -21.23
N GLY A 74 -7.96 -13.17 -21.50
CA GLY A 74 -7.07 -12.69 -22.55
C GLY A 74 -6.85 -11.19 -22.40
N PRO A 75 -6.08 -10.58 -23.34
CA PRO A 75 -5.81 -9.16 -23.32
C PRO A 75 -7.10 -8.32 -23.37
N VAL A 76 -7.13 -7.26 -22.57
CA VAL A 76 -8.23 -6.26 -22.54
C VAL A 76 -7.67 -4.86 -22.56
N PRO A 77 -8.46 -3.83 -22.96
CA PRO A 77 -8.04 -2.44 -22.87
C PRO A 77 -7.71 -2.05 -21.43
N LEU A 78 -6.48 -1.58 -21.18
CA LEU A 78 -5.98 -1.25 -19.83
C LEU A 78 -6.60 0.02 -19.22
N ASN A 79 -7.40 0.75 -19.95
CA ASN A 79 -8.18 1.91 -19.46
C ASN A 79 -9.58 1.53 -18.95
N ASN A 80 -9.92 0.24 -18.91
CA ASN A 80 -11.20 -0.26 -18.41
C ASN A 80 -10.99 -1.19 -17.18
N PRO A 81 -10.82 -0.62 -15.98
CA PRO A 81 -10.57 -1.42 -14.76
C PRO A 81 -11.72 -2.35 -14.38
N ASP A 82 -12.96 -2.09 -14.83
CA ASP A 82 -14.10 -2.98 -14.57
C ASP A 82 -13.95 -4.35 -15.25
N ALA A 83 -13.01 -4.47 -16.18
CA ALA A 83 -12.70 -5.77 -16.80
C ALA A 83 -12.14 -6.77 -15.78
N TRP A 84 -11.38 -6.32 -14.79
CA TRP A 84 -10.71 -7.17 -13.79
C TRP A 84 -11.05 -6.87 -12.32
N TRP A 85 -11.76 -5.78 -12.02
CA TRP A 85 -12.28 -5.54 -10.67
C TRP A 85 -13.73 -5.96 -10.56
N LYS A 86 -14.03 -6.83 -9.58
CA LYS A 86 -15.39 -7.31 -9.34
C LYS A 86 -15.76 -7.11 -7.88
N ALA A 87 -16.96 -6.60 -7.63
CA ALA A 87 -17.55 -6.63 -6.30
C ALA A 87 -17.93 -8.08 -5.98
N VAL A 88 -17.32 -8.65 -4.94
CA VAL A 88 -17.51 -10.04 -4.54
C VAL A 88 -18.15 -10.10 -3.16
N GLN A 89 -19.29 -10.78 -3.07
CA GLN A 89 -20.01 -10.97 -1.82
C GLN A 89 -19.17 -11.79 -0.83
N GLY A 90 -19.15 -11.36 0.43
CA GLY A 90 -18.38 -12.01 1.50
C GLY A 90 -16.88 -11.74 1.47
N ALA A 91 -16.36 -10.98 0.48
CA ALA A 91 -14.97 -10.60 0.46
C ALA A 91 -14.66 -9.56 1.57
N CYS A 92 -13.71 -9.89 2.44
CA CYS A 92 -13.27 -9.07 3.56
C CYS A 92 -11.87 -9.49 4.01
N TRP A 93 -11.34 -8.89 5.06
CA TRP A 93 -9.97 -9.11 5.52
C TRP A 93 -9.64 -10.57 5.87
N HIS A 94 -10.57 -11.33 6.46
CA HIS A 94 -10.37 -12.75 6.83
C HIS A 94 -10.81 -13.73 5.73
N ASN A 95 -11.42 -13.25 4.65
CA ASN A 95 -11.84 -14.01 3.48
C ASN A 95 -11.60 -13.19 2.21
N PRO A 96 -10.33 -12.93 1.84
CA PRO A 96 -9.98 -11.95 0.80
C PRO A 96 -10.41 -12.37 -0.61
N ASN A 97 -10.61 -13.67 -0.85
CA ASN A 97 -11.04 -14.17 -2.14
C ASN A 97 -12.01 -15.35 -1.94
N PRO A 98 -13.30 -15.08 -1.66
CA PRO A 98 -14.29 -16.11 -1.42
C PRO A 98 -14.31 -17.19 -2.52
N GLY A 99 -14.24 -18.44 -2.12
CA GLY A 99 -14.16 -19.59 -3.03
C GLY A 99 -12.77 -20.11 -3.33
N LEU A 100 -11.72 -19.45 -2.81
CA LEU A 100 -10.35 -19.95 -2.83
C LEU A 100 -9.88 -20.28 -1.41
N ASP A 101 -9.06 -21.32 -1.30
CA ASP A 101 -8.41 -21.66 -0.04
C ASP A 101 -7.39 -20.58 0.35
N LEU A 102 -7.31 -20.29 1.64
CA LEU A 102 -6.29 -19.41 2.18
C LEU A 102 -4.91 -20.11 2.15
N PRO A 103 -3.82 -19.38 1.84
CA PRO A 103 -2.48 -19.95 1.96
C PRO A 103 -2.20 -20.37 3.42
N GLY A 104 -1.37 -21.40 3.60
CA GLY A 104 -1.06 -21.92 4.95
C GLY A 104 -0.36 -20.93 5.87
N ASP A 105 0.27 -19.89 5.31
CA ASP A 105 0.93 -18.79 6.01
C ASP A 105 0.13 -17.48 5.98
N PHE A 106 -1.17 -17.54 5.70
CA PHE A 106 -2.08 -16.39 5.56
C PHE A 106 -1.97 -15.39 6.73
N ASP A 107 -1.77 -15.87 7.93
CA ASP A 107 -1.58 -15.04 9.13
C ASP A 107 -0.39 -14.08 9.01
N GLN A 108 0.60 -14.41 8.19
CA GLN A 108 1.79 -13.59 7.95
C GLN A 108 1.64 -12.67 6.71
N HIS A 109 0.58 -12.81 5.94
CA HIS A 109 0.30 -11.89 4.82
C HIS A 109 -0.17 -10.53 5.32
N PRO A 110 0.07 -9.44 4.57
CA PRO A 110 -0.50 -8.14 4.90
C PRO A 110 -2.03 -8.21 4.82
N VAL A 111 -2.70 -7.57 5.76
CA VAL A 111 -4.15 -7.45 5.75
C VAL A 111 -4.60 -6.60 4.55
N VAL A 112 -5.67 -7.05 3.89
CA VAL A 112 -6.27 -6.36 2.73
C VAL A 112 -7.77 -6.17 2.93
N HIS A 113 -8.47 -5.57 1.98
CA HIS A 113 -9.88 -5.18 2.10
C HIS A 113 -10.14 -4.20 3.24
N ILE A 114 -9.18 -3.33 3.50
CA ILE A 114 -9.18 -2.35 4.58
C ILE A 114 -9.51 -0.97 4.01
N ALA A 115 -10.60 -0.38 4.46
CA ALA A 115 -10.91 1.02 4.19
C ALA A 115 -10.07 1.94 5.09
N LEU A 116 -10.01 3.24 4.76
CA LEU A 116 -9.24 4.21 5.54
C LEU A 116 -9.69 4.29 7.01
N GLU A 117 -11.00 4.17 7.26
CA GLU A 117 -11.54 4.19 8.63
C GLU A 117 -11.10 2.96 9.43
N ASP A 118 -11.04 1.78 8.79
CA ASP A 118 -10.59 0.54 9.43
C ASP A 118 -9.11 0.65 9.82
N ALA A 119 -8.28 1.16 8.89
CA ALA A 119 -6.86 1.38 9.12
C ALA A 119 -6.61 2.40 10.26
N LYS A 120 -7.41 3.48 10.33
CA LYS A 120 -7.33 4.47 11.41
C LYS A 120 -7.77 3.89 12.76
N ALA A 121 -8.84 3.08 12.78
CA ALA A 121 -9.31 2.42 13.99
C ALA A 121 -8.25 1.48 14.57
N TYR A 122 -7.65 0.65 13.71
CA TYR A 122 -6.54 -0.20 14.11
C TYR A 122 -5.35 0.60 14.62
N ALA A 123 -4.92 1.63 13.88
CA ALA A 123 -3.77 2.45 14.27
C ALA A 123 -3.97 3.12 15.64
N ALA A 124 -5.17 3.64 15.92
CA ALA A 124 -5.51 4.22 17.21
C ALA A 124 -5.47 3.18 18.34
N TRP A 125 -6.04 1.98 18.13
CA TRP A 125 -5.95 0.86 19.08
C TRP A 125 -4.52 0.44 19.35
N ALA A 126 -3.69 0.50 18.29
CA ALA A 126 -2.27 0.18 18.35
C ALA A 126 -1.42 1.23 19.09
N GLY A 127 -2.01 2.36 19.50
CA GLY A 127 -1.29 3.48 20.11
C GLY A 127 -0.52 4.33 19.09
N GLY A 128 -0.84 4.22 17.80
CA GLY A 128 -0.21 4.93 16.71
C GLY A 128 -1.21 5.71 15.83
N ARG A 129 -0.79 5.98 14.62
CA ARG A 129 -1.55 6.63 13.56
C ARG A 129 -1.10 6.10 12.19
N LEU A 130 -1.79 6.44 11.13
CA LEU A 130 -1.25 6.26 9.79
C LEU A 130 -0.10 7.26 9.56
N PRO A 131 0.92 6.89 8.77
CA PRO A 131 1.95 7.85 8.36
C PRO A 131 1.35 8.94 7.48
N THR A 132 1.94 10.12 7.50
CA THR A 132 1.72 11.10 6.44
C THR A 132 2.35 10.59 5.14
N GLU A 133 1.96 11.16 4.01
CA GLU A 133 2.57 10.83 2.73
C GLU A 133 4.08 11.09 2.72
N ALA A 134 4.51 12.19 3.34
CA ALA A 134 5.93 12.55 3.44
C ALA A 134 6.71 11.57 4.31
N GLU A 135 6.19 11.19 5.48
CA GLU A 135 6.80 10.18 6.35
C GLU A 135 6.91 8.83 5.65
N TRP A 136 5.84 8.41 4.96
CA TRP A 136 5.83 7.15 4.23
C TRP A 136 6.90 7.14 3.12
N GLU A 137 6.99 8.22 2.32
CA GLU A 137 7.96 8.32 1.23
C GLU A 137 9.40 8.41 1.75
N PHE A 138 9.64 9.19 2.82
CA PHE A 138 10.94 9.23 3.51
C PHE A 138 11.36 7.83 3.97
N ALA A 139 10.46 7.11 4.63
CA ALA A 139 10.68 5.75 5.08
C ALA A 139 11.00 4.80 3.91
N ALA A 140 10.22 4.88 2.82
CA ALA A 140 10.41 4.04 1.65
C ALA A 140 11.73 4.28 0.92
N ARG A 141 12.24 5.51 0.93
CA ARG A 141 13.54 5.84 0.32
C ARG A 141 14.73 5.23 1.07
N GLY A 142 14.59 4.87 2.33
CA GLY A 142 15.61 4.13 3.06
C GLY A 142 16.98 4.85 3.15
N GLY A 143 16.98 6.21 3.13
CA GLY A 143 18.20 7.01 3.07
C GLY A 143 18.80 7.23 1.68
N LEU A 144 18.22 6.65 0.63
CA LEU A 144 18.67 6.85 -0.75
C LEU A 144 18.20 8.21 -1.28
N HIS A 145 19.11 8.92 -1.94
CA HIS A 145 18.82 10.19 -2.57
C HIS A 145 18.19 9.99 -3.94
N ASN A 146 16.88 10.29 -4.07
CA ASN A 146 16.10 10.31 -5.32
C ASN A 146 16.21 9.05 -6.21
N ALA A 147 16.48 7.88 -5.60
CA ALA A 147 16.52 6.61 -6.32
C ALA A 147 15.13 6.21 -6.84
N GLN A 148 15.10 5.47 -7.94
CA GLN A 148 13.86 5.02 -8.57
C GLN A 148 13.08 4.05 -7.69
N PHE A 149 13.78 3.10 -7.06
CA PHE A 149 13.19 2.10 -6.17
C PHE A 149 13.71 2.27 -4.73
N ALA A 150 13.10 1.57 -3.80
CA ALA A 150 13.49 1.58 -2.38
C ALA A 150 14.89 0.97 -2.12
N TRP A 151 15.49 0.34 -3.13
CA TRP A 151 16.79 -0.34 -3.09
C TRP A 151 17.80 0.20 -4.12
N GLY A 152 17.46 1.19 -4.94
CA GLY A 152 18.36 1.79 -5.94
C GLY A 152 17.69 2.04 -7.28
N GLU A 153 18.49 2.04 -8.36
CA GLU A 153 18.01 2.36 -9.71
C GLU A 153 17.58 1.13 -10.51
N GLU A 154 18.12 -0.05 -10.21
CA GLU A 154 17.81 -1.28 -10.95
C GLU A 154 16.62 -2.01 -10.34
N PHE A 155 15.66 -2.41 -11.19
CA PHE A 155 14.47 -3.15 -10.72
C PHE A 155 14.84 -4.52 -10.11
N ALA A 156 15.77 -5.24 -10.72
CA ALA A 156 16.20 -6.56 -10.27
C ALA A 156 17.74 -6.62 -10.21
N PRO A 157 18.39 -6.02 -9.20
CA PRO A 157 19.83 -6.01 -9.08
C PRO A 157 20.36 -7.45 -9.02
N ASN A 158 21.31 -7.76 -9.88
CA ASN A 158 21.87 -9.12 -10.05
C ASN A 158 20.80 -10.20 -10.33
N GLY A 159 19.68 -9.83 -10.95
CA GLY A 159 18.56 -10.73 -11.23
C GLY A 159 17.69 -11.07 -9.99
N GLN A 160 17.97 -10.48 -8.83
CA GLN A 160 17.22 -10.72 -7.61
C GLN A 160 15.88 -9.96 -7.62
N ARG A 161 14.80 -10.68 -7.33
CA ARG A 161 13.51 -10.03 -7.06
C ARG A 161 13.57 -9.27 -5.73
N MET A 162 13.13 -8.01 -5.77
CA MET A 162 13.17 -7.12 -4.62
C MET A 162 11.79 -6.78 -4.06
N ALA A 163 10.72 -7.15 -4.75
CA ALA A 163 9.34 -6.86 -4.33
C ALA A 163 8.34 -7.83 -4.95
N GLN A 164 7.18 -7.97 -4.32
CA GLN A 164 6.04 -8.67 -4.90
C GLN A 164 5.25 -7.72 -5.79
N VAL A 165 5.44 -7.87 -7.09
CA VAL A 165 4.73 -7.14 -8.16
C VAL A 165 4.28 -8.12 -9.23
N TRP A 166 3.43 -7.66 -10.15
CA TRP A 166 2.96 -8.49 -11.26
C TRP A 166 4.12 -9.00 -12.12
N GLN A 167 4.02 -10.24 -12.55
CA GLN A 167 4.97 -10.87 -13.45
C GLN A 167 4.20 -11.49 -14.62
N GLY A 168 4.47 -11.03 -15.82
CA GLY A 168 3.79 -11.48 -17.03
C GLY A 168 2.95 -10.36 -17.66
N ALA A 169 2.01 -10.70 -18.54
CA ALA A 169 1.17 -9.75 -19.26
C ALA A 169 -0.13 -9.45 -18.46
N PHE A 170 -0.24 -8.22 -17.93
CA PHE A 170 -1.40 -7.80 -17.16
C PHE A 170 -2.62 -7.55 -18.06
N PRO A 171 -3.85 -7.91 -17.65
CA PRO A 171 -4.26 -8.61 -16.41
C PRO A 171 -4.60 -10.10 -16.64
N TRP A 172 -4.09 -10.72 -17.71
CA TRP A 172 -4.54 -12.03 -18.18
C TRP A 172 -3.51 -13.16 -18.08
N TYR A 173 -2.23 -12.84 -17.99
CA TYR A 173 -1.16 -13.82 -17.87
C TYR A 173 -0.25 -13.50 -16.67
N TYR A 174 -0.24 -14.39 -15.69
CA TYR A 174 0.62 -14.32 -14.52
C TYR A 174 1.68 -15.43 -14.61
N ALA A 175 2.93 -15.04 -14.84
CA ALA A 175 4.02 -15.99 -15.15
C ALA A 175 4.30 -17.04 -14.05
N PRO A 176 4.17 -16.73 -12.73
CA PRO A 176 4.29 -17.75 -11.68
C PRO A 176 3.21 -18.81 -11.70
N GLY A 177 2.11 -18.59 -12.45
CA GLY A 177 0.93 -19.45 -12.45
C GLY A 177 0.02 -19.19 -11.25
N GLY A 178 -1.17 -19.79 -11.26
CA GLY A 178 -2.16 -19.62 -10.21
C GLY A 178 -2.79 -18.22 -10.19
N THR A 179 -3.34 -17.86 -9.03
CA THR A 179 -3.97 -16.56 -8.81
C THR A 179 -2.96 -15.58 -8.21
N PRO A 180 -2.80 -14.36 -8.79
CA PRO A 180 -1.96 -13.33 -8.21
C PRO A 180 -2.45 -12.96 -6.81
N ALA A 181 -1.55 -12.98 -5.84
CA ALA A 181 -1.90 -12.74 -4.44
C ALA A 181 -0.77 -11.99 -3.71
N THR A 182 -1.07 -11.50 -2.53
CA THR A 182 -0.07 -11.07 -1.56
C THR A 182 0.83 -12.24 -1.16
N VAL A 183 1.98 -11.94 -0.60
CA VAL A 183 2.87 -12.93 0.03
C VAL A 183 3.09 -12.55 1.50
N ALA A 184 3.56 -13.49 2.31
CA ALA A 184 3.95 -13.21 3.70
C ALA A 184 4.93 -12.03 3.74
N VAL A 185 4.78 -11.16 4.74
CA VAL A 185 5.65 -9.99 4.88
C VAL A 185 7.10 -10.38 5.12
N GLY A 186 8.04 -9.55 4.64
CA GLY A 186 9.47 -9.77 4.86
C GLY A 186 10.11 -10.82 3.96
N GLN A 187 9.45 -11.26 2.90
CA GLN A 187 10.02 -12.18 1.91
C GLN A 187 11.14 -11.56 1.07
N PHE A 188 11.19 -10.24 1.01
CA PHE A 188 12.18 -9.49 0.25
C PHE A 188 13.12 -8.72 1.17
N PRO A 189 14.35 -8.38 0.69
CA PRO A 189 15.30 -7.61 1.50
C PRO A 189 14.72 -6.29 2.00
N PRO A 190 15.10 -5.85 3.22
CA PRO A 190 14.72 -4.55 3.71
C PRO A 190 15.44 -3.43 2.97
N ASN A 191 14.89 -2.22 3.04
CA ASN A 191 15.59 -1.02 2.60
C ASN A 191 16.65 -0.56 3.62
N GLY A 192 17.32 0.56 3.37
CA GLY A 192 18.40 1.07 4.22
C GLY A 192 17.96 1.47 5.64
N PHE A 193 16.66 1.61 5.92
CA PHE A 193 16.12 1.82 7.27
C PHE A 193 15.61 0.52 7.93
N GLY A 194 15.85 -0.63 7.32
CA GLY A 194 15.42 -1.92 7.85
C GLY A 194 13.93 -2.21 7.63
N LEU A 195 13.26 -1.47 6.75
CA LEU A 195 11.84 -1.62 6.46
C LEU A 195 11.61 -2.57 5.28
N HIS A 196 10.69 -3.50 5.45
CA HIS A 196 10.31 -4.46 4.43
C HIS A 196 9.03 -4.04 3.71
N ASP A 197 8.87 -4.53 2.48
CA ASP A 197 7.65 -4.43 1.67
C ASP A 197 7.14 -2.99 1.51
N MET A 198 8.06 -2.00 1.52
CA MET A 198 7.71 -0.61 1.22
C MET A 198 7.26 -0.44 -0.24
N ILE A 199 7.58 -1.41 -1.08
CA ILE A 199 7.27 -1.43 -2.50
C ILE A 199 6.62 -2.76 -2.85
N GLY A 200 5.49 -2.72 -3.57
CA GLY A 200 4.76 -3.91 -3.97
C GLY A 200 3.95 -4.53 -2.82
N ASN A 201 3.59 -5.78 -2.94
CA ASN A 201 2.71 -6.54 -2.05
C ASN A 201 1.32 -5.91 -1.90
N VAL A 202 1.19 -4.82 -1.12
CA VAL A 202 -0.05 -4.06 -0.98
C VAL A 202 0.18 -2.55 -1.10
N TRP A 203 -0.79 -1.83 -1.68
CA TRP A 203 -0.91 -0.41 -1.49
C TRP A 203 -1.13 -0.08 -0.02
N GLU A 204 -0.54 1.00 0.46
CA GLU A 204 -0.66 1.38 1.86
C GLU A 204 -1.35 2.73 2.03
N TRP A 205 -2.35 2.76 2.92
CA TRP A 205 -3.01 3.99 3.34
C TRP A 205 -2.05 4.94 4.02
N THR A 206 -2.15 6.21 3.67
CA THR A 206 -1.61 7.33 4.47
C THR A 206 -2.76 8.17 5.04
N GLN A 207 -2.47 9.00 6.03
CA GLN A 207 -3.47 9.94 6.54
C GLN A 207 -3.64 11.20 5.67
N SER A 208 -2.78 11.38 4.65
CA SER A 208 -2.76 12.58 3.82
C SER A 208 -3.86 12.59 2.78
N ALA A 209 -4.57 13.70 2.67
CA ALA A 209 -5.47 13.95 1.55
C ALA A 209 -4.67 13.98 0.25
N PHE A 210 -5.24 13.39 -0.80
CA PHE A 210 -4.65 13.42 -2.13
C PHE A 210 -4.98 14.75 -2.80
N THR A 211 -3.97 15.56 -3.03
CA THR A 211 -4.07 16.76 -3.84
C THR A 211 -3.41 16.51 -5.19
N LYS A 212 -4.12 16.78 -6.28
CA LYS A 212 -3.47 16.93 -7.58
C LYS A 212 -2.54 18.13 -7.44
N SER A 213 -1.25 17.95 -7.70
CA SER A 213 -0.27 19.00 -7.58
C SER A 213 -0.68 20.22 -8.42
N SER A 214 -1.21 21.24 -7.75
CA SER A 214 -1.40 22.58 -8.29
C SER A 214 -0.65 23.52 -7.36
N PRO A 215 0.21 24.39 -7.85
CA PRO A 215 0.90 25.38 -7.03
C PRO A 215 -0.07 26.50 -6.66
N CYS A 216 -0.97 26.30 -5.73
CA CYS A 216 -1.79 27.34 -5.15
C CYS A 216 -1.77 27.28 -3.65
N CYS A 217 -1.26 28.37 -3.08
CA CYS A 217 -1.22 28.69 -1.68
C CYS A 217 -2.62 28.62 -1.02
N SER A 218 -2.59 28.11 0.24
CA SER A 218 -3.56 28.38 1.30
C SER A 218 -5.05 28.16 0.99
N CYS A 219 -5.48 26.88 0.94
CA CYS A 219 -6.82 26.52 1.32
C CYS A 219 -6.73 25.33 2.27
N SER A 220 -7.16 25.48 3.51
CA SER A 220 -7.40 24.34 4.41
C SER A 220 -8.41 23.41 3.72
N PRO A 221 -8.15 22.11 3.57
CA PRO A 221 -9.12 21.23 2.96
C PRO A 221 -10.31 21.09 3.91
N GLN A 222 -11.45 21.65 3.52
CA GLN A 222 -12.73 21.20 4.06
C GLN A 222 -12.87 19.72 3.63
N GLN A 223 -13.15 18.85 4.57
CA GLN A 223 -13.43 17.44 4.30
C GLN A 223 -14.82 17.33 3.65
N ASP A 224 -14.84 17.49 2.34
CA ASP A 224 -15.99 17.13 1.53
C ASP A 224 -16.05 15.60 1.41
N SER A 225 -17.27 15.06 1.28
CA SER A 225 -17.52 13.62 1.07
C SER A 225 -16.81 13.01 -0.15
N ASN A 226 -16.18 13.84 -0.98
CA ASN A 226 -15.38 13.48 -2.16
C ASN A 226 -13.87 13.56 -1.93
N THR A 227 -13.39 13.71 -0.68
CA THR A 227 -11.96 13.78 -0.41
C THR A 227 -11.30 12.44 -0.74
N LEU A 228 -10.33 12.47 -1.66
CA LEU A 228 -9.44 11.33 -1.91
C LEU A 228 -8.28 11.34 -0.91
N PHE A 229 -7.79 10.16 -0.57
CA PHE A 229 -6.63 9.98 0.30
C PHE A 229 -5.50 9.30 -0.45
N THR A 230 -4.27 9.57 -0.04
CA THR A 230 -3.10 9.07 -0.75
C THR A 230 -2.77 7.64 -0.34
N LEU A 231 -2.69 6.77 -1.34
CA LEU A 231 -2.05 5.46 -1.27
C LEU A 231 -0.62 5.54 -1.80
N LYS A 232 0.27 4.72 -1.21
CA LYS A 232 1.70 4.64 -1.55
C LYS A 232 2.14 3.19 -1.77
N GLY A 233 3.26 3.01 -2.49
CA GLY A 233 4.00 1.75 -2.58
C GLY A 233 3.69 0.84 -3.76
N GLY A 234 2.52 0.94 -4.37
CA GLY A 234 2.07 -0.05 -5.34
C GLY A 234 1.71 -1.38 -4.69
N SER A 235 1.34 -2.38 -5.48
CA SER A 235 0.93 -3.69 -4.97
C SER A 235 1.40 -4.83 -5.87
N HIS A 236 1.10 -6.06 -5.47
CA HIS A 236 1.33 -7.27 -6.27
C HIS A 236 0.64 -7.26 -7.65
N LEU A 237 -0.34 -6.37 -7.85
CA LEU A 237 -1.05 -6.18 -9.13
C LEU A 237 -0.41 -5.10 -10.02
N CYS A 238 0.63 -4.42 -9.57
CA CYS A 238 1.30 -3.40 -10.37
C CYS A 238 2.24 -4.04 -11.40
N ALA A 239 1.97 -3.79 -12.68
CA ALA A 239 2.72 -4.25 -13.83
C ALA A 239 3.37 -3.08 -14.56
N ALA A 240 4.55 -3.27 -15.14
CA ALA A 240 5.29 -2.20 -15.81
C ALA A 240 4.49 -1.56 -16.96
N GLU A 241 3.74 -2.36 -17.71
CA GLU A 241 2.92 -1.91 -18.84
C GLU A 241 1.61 -1.24 -18.45
N TYR A 242 1.17 -1.41 -17.19
CA TYR A 242 -0.10 -0.87 -16.71
C TYR A 242 0.08 0.15 -15.57
N CYS A 243 0.86 -0.21 -14.57
CA CYS A 243 0.95 0.54 -13.32
C CYS A 243 2.38 0.50 -12.77
N LEU A 244 3.29 1.31 -13.32
CA LEU A 244 4.66 1.43 -12.80
C LEU A 244 4.68 2.27 -11.51
N ARG A 245 3.80 1.94 -10.54
CA ARG A 245 3.68 2.68 -9.27
C ARG A 245 4.32 1.97 -8.06
N TYR A 246 5.08 0.90 -8.28
CA TYR A 246 5.90 0.28 -7.26
C TYR A 246 7.24 1.04 -7.08
N ARG A 247 7.13 2.31 -6.63
CA ARG A 247 8.25 3.25 -6.43
C ARG A 247 7.95 4.19 -5.25
N PRO A 248 8.96 4.67 -4.49
CA PRO A 248 8.73 5.56 -3.34
C PRO A 248 7.93 6.83 -3.70
N ALA A 249 8.22 7.46 -4.84
CA ALA A 249 7.55 8.68 -5.28
C ALA A 249 6.11 8.45 -5.76
N ALA A 250 5.78 7.22 -6.17
CA ALA A 250 4.47 6.91 -6.72
C ALA A 250 3.35 7.11 -5.69
N ARG A 251 2.22 7.64 -6.17
CA ARG A 251 1.05 7.94 -5.35
C ARG A 251 -0.23 7.72 -6.14
N MET A 252 -1.31 7.44 -5.44
CA MET A 252 -2.63 7.29 -6.03
C MET A 252 -3.69 7.86 -5.08
N GLY A 253 -4.62 8.65 -5.61
CA GLY A 253 -5.75 9.16 -4.85
C GLY A 253 -6.93 8.21 -4.90
N VAL A 254 -7.42 7.79 -3.74
CA VAL A 254 -8.52 6.83 -3.61
C VAL A 254 -9.51 7.32 -2.56
N ALA A 255 -10.80 7.07 -2.78
CA ALA A 255 -11.84 7.40 -1.80
C ALA A 255 -11.63 6.61 -0.50
N GLY A 256 -11.79 7.26 0.66
CA GLY A 256 -11.56 6.62 1.95
C GLY A 256 -12.42 5.39 2.23
N ALA A 257 -13.57 5.27 1.57
CA ALA A 257 -14.45 4.10 1.66
C ALA A 257 -14.06 2.93 0.74
N SER A 258 -12.96 3.07 -0.04
CA SER A 258 -12.52 1.98 -0.91
C SER A 258 -11.88 0.86 -0.10
N SER A 259 -12.31 -0.37 -0.35
CA SER A 259 -11.67 -1.58 0.15
C SER A 259 -11.47 -2.55 -1.01
N THR A 260 -10.27 -3.09 -1.15
CA THR A 260 -9.94 -3.99 -2.26
C THR A 260 -8.93 -5.04 -1.84
N SER A 261 -8.78 -6.09 -2.64
CA SER A 261 -7.86 -7.21 -2.38
C SER A 261 -6.36 -6.83 -2.44
N HIS A 262 -6.01 -5.56 -2.61
CA HIS A 262 -4.60 -5.11 -2.71
C HIS A 262 -4.30 -3.84 -1.91
N ILE A 263 -5.22 -3.40 -1.03
CA ILE A 263 -5.02 -2.23 -0.17
C ILE A 263 -4.93 -2.66 1.29
N GLY A 264 -3.82 -2.34 1.91
CA GLY A 264 -3.52 -2.52 3.32
C GLY A 264 -2.93 -1.24 3.92
N PHE A 265 -2.08 -1.37 4.96
CA PHE A 265 -1.47 -0.22 5.64
C PHE A 265 -0.35 -0.65 6.60
N ARG A 266 0.42 0.32 7.08
CA ARG A 266 1.29 0.23 8.26
C ARG A 266 1.08 1.44 9.16
N CYS A 267 1.51 1.35 10.42
CA CYS A 267 1.35 2.42 11.40
C CYS A 267 2.65 3.18 11.63
N ALA A 268 2.50 4.46 11.98
CA ALA A 268 3.54 5.31 12.50
C ALA A 268 3.24 5.67 13.97
N TYR A 269 4.27 5.99 14.74
CA TYR A 269 4.19 6.26 16.17
C TYR A 269 5.02 7.50 16.51
N LYS A 270 4.73 8.10 17.66
CA LYS A 270 5.64 9.06 18.26
C LYS A 270 6.95 8.37 18.64
N PRO A 271 8.09 9.09 18.60
CA PRO A 271 9.38 8.58 19.04
C PRO A 271 9.36 8.04 20.44
#